data_285a3c97651245e2ada1302c9ccfbe25
#
_entry.id   285a3c97651245e2ada1302c9ccfbe25
#
_cell.length_a   1.000
_cell.length_b   1.000
_cell.length_c   1.000
_cell.angle_alpha   90.00
_cell.angle_beta   90.00
_cell.angle_gamma   90.00
#
_symmetry.space_group_name_H-M   'P 1'
#
loop_
_entity.id
_entity.type
_entity.pdbx_description
1 polymer ?
#
loop_
_entity_poly.entity_id
_entity_poly.type
_entity_poly.pdbx_seq_one_letter_code
_entity_poly.pdbx_strand_id
1 'polypeptide(L)'
;VDFLTALVTAGAAGGALGLIRWGDVKRHVDWELMTVLVSALGFSLALMRSGAPDQALAWLQASTGDLSAITWLVMLFVATTIATNALSNIAALAILFPMVAAMVNGGVLPSQVAFLGLAFGASNAFLTPFGYQTNLLVYGPGGYKSLDYLRMGIGLTFLYGAIVLIYLQFLLP
;
A
#
# COMPACT_ATOMS: atom_id res chain seq x y z
N VAL A 1 11.98 -22.21 9.39
CA VAL A 1 10.89 -22.63 8.48
C VAL A 1 10.27 -21.35 7.93
N ASP A 2 10.22 -21.22 6.62
CA ASP A 2 9.62 -20.07 5.98
C ASP A 2 8.11 -20.03 6.29
N PHE A 3 7.56 -18.83 6.54
CA PHE A 3 6.16 -18.62 6.92
C PHE A 3 5.19 -19.24 5.89
N LEU A 4 5.50 -19.12 4.60
CA LEU A 4 4.71 -19.72 3.53
C LEU A 4 4.69 -21.25 3.63
N THR A 5 5.87 -21.85 3.84
CA THR A 5 6.00 -23.31 4.00
C THR A 5 5.22 -23.81 5.24
N ALA A 6 5.24 -23.04 6.35
CA ALA A 6 4.47 -23.38 7.55
C ALA A 6 2.96 -23.33 7.28
N LEU A 7 2.47 -22.32 6.56
CA LEU A 7 1.05 -22.21 6.20
C LEU A 7 0.60 -23.33 5.26
N VAL A 8 1.39 -23.63 4.24
CA VAL A 8 1.07 -24.70 3.28
C VAL A 8 1.07 -26.06 3.96
N THR A 9 2.06 -26.34 4.82
CA THR A 9 2.11 -27.62 5.56
C THR A 9 0.98 -27.74 6.57
N ALA A 10 0.63 -26.69 7.27
CA ALA A 10 -0.52 -26.68 8.20
C ALA A 10 -1.84 -26.90 7.44
N GLY A 11 -2.03 -26.25 6.29
CA GLY A 11 -3.20 -26.44 5.43
C GLY A 11 -3.30 -27.87 4.87
N ALA A 12 -2.18 -28.44 4.40
CA ALA A 12 -2.11 -29.80 3.90
C ALA A 12 -2.39 -30.84 5.03
N ALA A 13 -1.81 -30.64 6.21
CA ALA A 13 -2.06 -31.48 7.37
C ALA A 13 -3.54 -31.41 7.82
N GLY A 14 -4.13 -30.21 7.85
CA GLY A 14 -5.56 -30.02 8.15
C GLY A 14 -6.48 -30.74 7.15
N GLY A 15 -6.12 -30.71 5.86
CA GLY A 15 -6.81 -31.47 4.81
C GLY A 15 -6.67 -32.98 4.99
N ALA A 16 -5.45 -33.48 5.26
CA ALA A 16 -5.17 -34.90 5.48
C ALA A 16 -5.86 -35.46 6.73
N LEU A 17 -6.00 -34.66 7.79
CA LEU A 17 -6.71 -35.01 9.02
C LEU A 17 -8.24 -34.85 8.90
N GLY A 18 -8.77 -34.47 7.74
CA GLY A 18 -10.20 -34.28 7.53
C GLY A 18 -10.81 -33.06 8.25
N LEU A 19 -9.97 -32.19 8.80
CA LEU A 19 -10.40 -30.96 9.49
C LEU A 19 -10.89 -29.89 8.49
N ILE A 20 -10.35 -29.94 7.27
CA ILE A 20 -10.67 -28.99 6.20
C ILE A 20 -11.30 -29.77 5.05
N ARG A 21 -12.54 -29.43 4.69
CA ARG A 21 -13.21 -29.99 3.49
C ARG A 21 -12.99 -29.08 2.28
N TRP A 22 -12.70 -29.68 1.14
CA TRP A 22 -12.48 -28.91 -0.10
C TRP A 22 -13.69 -28.02 -0.50
N GLY A 23 -14.90 -28.43 -0.13
CA GLY A 23 -16.11 -27.60 -0.29
C GLY A 23 -16.08 -26.32 0.55
N ASP A 24 -15.49 -26.39 1.73
CA ASP A 24 -15.40 -25.26 2.64
C ASP A 24 -14.33 -24.27 2.16
N VAL A 25 -13.21 -24.77 1.65
CA VAL A 25 -12.16 -23.92 1.05
C VAL A 25 -12.72 -23.02 -0.03
N LYS A 26 -13.48 -23.58 -0.99
CA LYS A 26 -14.09 -22.79 -2.07
C LYS A 26 -15.07 -21.73 -1.57
N ARG A 27 -15.73 -21.99 -0.43
CA ARG A 27 -16.72 -21.08 0.15
C ARG A 27 -16.08 -19.97 0.97
N HIS A 28 -14.87 -20.21 1.56
CA HIS A 28 -14.17 -19.26 2.41
C HIS A 28 -13.07 -18.47 1.68
N VAL A 29 -12.74 -18.84 0.45
CA VAL A 29 -11.85 -18.03 -0.38
C VAL A 29 -12.61 -16.80 -0.88
N ASP A 30 -12.10 -15.64 -0.54
CA ASP A 30 -12.58 -14.37 -1.06
C ASP A 30 -12.10 -14.18 -2.51
N TRP A 31 -12.93 -14.63 -3.46
CA TRP A 31 -12.63 -14.57 -4.90
C TRP A 31 -12.58 -13.14 -5.41
N GLU A 32 -13.33 -12.23 -4.80
CA GLU A 32 -13.31 -10.81 -5.13
C GLU A 32 -11.94 -10.23 -4.80
N LEU A 33 -11.46 -10.47 -3.57
CA LEU A 33 -10.11 -10.06 -3.16
C LEU A 33 -9.02 -10.66 -4.04
N MET A 34 -9.12 -11.97 -4.37
CA MET A 34 -8.15 -12.63 -5.27
C MET A 34 -8.12 -11.97 -6.66
N THR A 35 -9.30 -11.68 -7.22
CA THR A 35 -9.41 -11.02 -8.52
C THR A 35 -8.79 -9.62 -8.50
N VAL A 36 -9.06 -8.85 -7.43
CA VAL A 36 -8.46 -7.52 -7.25
C VAL A 36 -6.95 -7.60 -7.15
N LEU A 37 -6.41 -8.54 -6.36
CA LEU A 37 -4.96 -8.72 -6.20
C LEU A 37 -4.28 -9.10 -7.52
N VAL A 38 -4.82 -10.06 -8.25
CA VAL A 38 -4.26 -10.51 -9.55
C VAL A 38 -4.32 -9.38 -10.58
N SER A 39 -5.44 -8.66 -10.62
CA SER A 39 -5.62 -7.52 -11.55
C SER A 39 -4.64 -6.38 -11.20
N ALA A 40 -4.47 -6.09 -9.92
CA ALA A 40 -3.53 -5.07 -9.43
C ALA A 40 -2.08 -5.41 -9.78
N LEU A 41 -1.68 -6.68 -9.60
CA LEU A 41 -0.35 -7.15 -10.01
C LEU A 41 -0.16 -7.09 -11.52
N GLY A 42 -1.17 -7.52 -12.30
CA GLY A 42 -1.14 -7.44 -13.76
C GLY A 42 -1.00 -6.01 -14.26
N PHE A 43 -1.75 -5.09 -13.68
CA PHE A 43 -1.67 -3.65 -13.98
C PHE A 43 -0.29 -3.08 -13.65
N SER A 44 0.24 -3.37 -12.46
CA SER A 44 1.59 -2.95 -12.05
C SER A 44 2.66 -3.45 -13.02
N LEU A 45 2.61 -4.73 -13.43
CA LEU A 45 3.55 -5.30 -14.40
C LEU A 45 3.44 -4.66 -15.77
N ALA A 46 2.22 -4.39 -16.24
CA ALA A 46 1.99 -3.70 -17.51
C ALA A 46 2.56 -2.28 -17.47
N LEU A 47 2.34 -1.57 -16.37
CA LEU A 47 2.87 -0.22 -16.17
C LEU A 47 4.41 -0.20 -16.14
N MET A 48 5.03 -1.14 -15.42
CA MET A 48 6.49 -1.28 -15.41
C MET A 48 7.06 -1.56 -16.81
N ARG A 49 6.41 -2.41 -17.59
CA ARG A 49 6.85 -2.74 -18.96
C ARG A 49 6.64 -1.61 -19.97
N SER A 50 5.73 -0.70 -19.71
CA SER A 50 5.47 0.46 -20.59
C SER A 50 6.56 1.52 -20.55
N GLY A 51 7.44 1.52 -19.53
CA GLY A 51 8.43 2.56 -19.29
C GLY A 51 7.82 3.88 -18.79
N ALA A 52 6.50 3.94 -18.58
CA ALA A 52 5.83 5.15 -18.11
C ALA A 52 6.32 5.63 -16.72
N PRO A 53 6.61 4.75 -15.74
CA PRO A 53 7.15 5.17 -14.45
C PRO A 53 8.51 5.87 -14.57
N ASP A 54 9.39 5.36 -15.43
CA ASP A 54 10.71 5.96 -15.64
C ASP A 54 10.61 7.32 -16.32
N GLN A 55 9.70 7.47 -17.29
CA GLN A 55 9.43 8.76 -17.94
C GLN A 55 8.81 9.77 -16.97
N ALA A 56 7.87 9.32 -16.12
CA ALA A 56 7.27 10.17 -15.09
C ALA A 56 8.31 10.62 -14.06
N LEU A 57 9.21 9.73 -13.64
CA LEU A 57 10.31 10.08 -12.75
C LEU A 57 11.26 11.09 -13.38
N ALA A 58 11.67 10.87 -14.62
CA ALA A 58 12.53 11.79 -15.35
C ALA A 58 11.90 13.19 -15.51
N TRP A 59 10.59 13.23 -15.80
CA TRP A 59 9.85 14.50 -15.87
C TRP A 59 9.77 15.20 -14.51
N LEU A 60 9.52 14.47 -13.43
CA LEU A 60 9.52 15.02 -12.08
C LEU A 60 10.89 15.59 -11.72
N GLN A 61 11.98 14.85 -11.95
CA GLN A 61 13.33 15.31 -11.70
C GLN A 61 13.69 16.57 -12.49
N ALA A 62 13.31 16.60 -13.77
CA ALA A 62 13.53 17.78 -14.61
C ALA A 62 12.74 19.00 -14.12
N SER A 63 11.57 18.80 -13.55
CA SER A 63 10.68 19.89 -13.08
C SER A 63 11.05 20.38 -11.68
N THR A 64 11.61 19.53 -10.83
CA THR A 64 11.88 19.83 -9.40
C THR A 64 13.35 20.11 -9.11
N GLY A 65 14.26 19.80 -10.05
CA GLY A 65 15.71 19.89 -9.83
C GLY A 65 16.23 18.87 -8.85
N ASP A 66 17.42 19.14 -8.30
CA ASP A 66 18.09 18.22 -7.33
C ASP A 66 17.44 18.32 -5.94
N LEU A 67 16.46 17.48 -5.70
CA LEU A 67 15.83 17.34 -4.39
C LEU A 67 16.59 16.36 -3.49
N SER A 68 16.59 16.65 -2.19
CA SER A 68 17.16 15.74 -1.20
C SER A 68 16.34 14.45 -1.08
N ALA A 69 16.98 13.35 -0.65
CA ALA A 69 16.31 12.06 -0.46
C ALA A 69 15.11 12.17 0.49
N ILE A 70 15.21 13.00 1.54
CA ILE A 70 14.10 13.24 2.47
C ILE A 70 12.90 13.91 1.76
N THR A 71 13.15 14.84 0.84
CA THR A 71 12.08 15.50 0.09
C THR A 71 11.36 14.51 -0.80
N TRP A 72 12.09 13.64 -1.49
CA TRP A 72 11.52 12.55 -2.29
C TRP A 72 10.69 11.58 -1.46
N LEU A 73 11.19 11.24 -0.26
CA LEU A 73 10.46 10.39 0.67
C LEU A 73 9.14 11.04 1.14
N VAL A 74 9.17 12.32 1.50
CA VAL A 74 7.97 13.07 1.89
C VAL A 74 6.96 13.14 0.74
N MET A 75 7.41 13.44 -0.48
CA MET A 75 6.54 13.47 -1.67
C MET A 75 5.89 12.10 -1.91
N LEU A 76 6.66 11.02 -1.85
CA LEU A 76 6.17 9.66 -1.99
C LEU A 76 5.12 9.34 -0.91
N PHE A 77 5.42 9.62 0.35
CA PHE A 77 4.54 9.36 1.48
C PHE A 77 3.21 10.12 1.35
N VAL A 78 3.28 11.41 1.02
CA VAL A 78 2.09 12.26 0.82
C VAL A 78 1.26 11.78 -0.37
N ALA A 79 1.89 11.50 -1.52
CA ALA A 79 1.21 10.97 -2.69
C ALA A 79 0.50 9.64 -2.39
N THR A 80 1.18 8.73 -1.65
CA THR A 80 0.61 7.45 -1.25
C THR A 80 -0.55 7.64 -0.26
N THR A 81 -0.41 8.55 0.71
CA THR A 81 -1.49 8.89 1.65
C THR A 81 -2.71 9.45 0.93
N ILE A 82 -2.53 10.32 -0.05
CA ILE A 82 -3.66 10.84 -0.86
C ILE A 82 -4.31 9.71 -1.65
N ALA A 83 -3.51 8.89 -2.32
CA ALA A 83 -4.00 7.78 -3.13
C ALA A 83 -4.81 6.78 -2.30
N THR A 84 -4.32 6.37 -1.13
CA THR A 84 -4.99 5.39 -0.27
C THR A 84 -6.31 5.91 0.31
N ASN A 85 -6.40 7.20 0.62
CA ASN A 85 -7.62 7.82 1.11
C ASN A 85 -8.65 8.09 -0.02
N ALA A 86 -8.22 8.22 -1.26
CA ALA A 86 -9.08 8.39 -2.42
C ALA A 86 -9.57 7.07 -3.03
N LEU A 87 -8.76 6.03 -2.93
CA LEU A 87 -8.99 4.70 -3.53
C LEU A 87 -9.12 3.63 -2.42
N SER A 88 -8.26 2.63 -2.50
CA SER A 88 -8.04 1.64 -1.44
C SER A 88 -6.54 1.39 -1.29
N ASN A 89 -6.13 0.77 -0.17
CA ASN A 89 -4.72 0.46 0.07
C ASN A 89 -4.13 -0.38 -1.08
N ILE A 90 -4.87 -1.39 -1.56
CA ILE A 90 -4.42 -2.27 -2.64
C ILE A 90 -4.27 -1.49 -3.94
N ALA A 91 -5.25 -0.65 -4.29
CA ALA A 91 -5.20 0.16 -5.50
C ALA A 91 -4.08 1.21 -5.45
N ALA A 92 -3.89 1.88 -4.31
CA ALA A 92 -2.79 2.82 -4.11
C ALA A 92 -1.43 2.14 -4.29
N LEU A 93 -1.23 0.96 -3.67
CA LEU A 93 -0.02 0.17 -3.83
C LEU A 93 0.19 -0.25 -5.29
N ALA A 94 -0.84 -0.75 -5.97
CA ALA A 94 -0.74 -1.22 -7.35
C ALA A 94 -0.32 -0.10 -8.32
N ILE A 95 -0.81 1.12 -8.11
CA ILE A 95 -0.51 2.27 -8.96
C ILE A 95 0.88 2.85 -8.66
N LEU A 96 1.25 2.95 -7.38
CA LEU A 96 2.48 3.62 -6.96
C LEU A 96 3.70 2.70 -6.89
N PHE A 97 3.51 1.39 -6.76
CA PHE A 97 4.63 0.43 -6.73
C PHE A 97 5.58 0.55 -7.93
N PRO A 98 5.10 0.65 -9.19
CA PRO A 98 5.99 0.84 -10.34
C PRO A 98 6.79 2.12 -10.28
N MET A 99 6.19 3.21 -9.77
CA MET A 99 6.88 4.48 -9.58
C MET A 99 7.99 4.37 -8.53
N VAL A 100 7.70 3.69 -7.42
CA VAL A 100 8.71 3.42 -6.37
C VAL A 100 9.84 2.56 -6.90
N ALA A 101 9.54 1.54 -7.71
CA ALA A 101 10.56 0.73 -8.35
C ALA A 101 11.47 1.56 -9.27
N ALA A 102 10.89 2.48 -10.06
CA ALA A 102 11.65 3.43 -10.87
C ALA A 102 12.54 4.35 -10.01
N MET A 103 12.04 4.86 -8.88
CA MET A 103 12.83 5.70 -7.96
C MET A 103 14.02 4.93 -7.36
N VAL A 104 13.83 3.65 -7.03
CA VAL A 104 14.91 2.78 -6.52
C VAL A 104 15.94 2.50 -7.61
N ASN A 105 15.49 2.12 -8.81
CA ASN A 105 16.37 1.83 -9.93
C ASN A 105 17.14 3.06 -10.40
N GLY A 106 16.52 4.24 -10.34
CA GLY A 106 17.13 5.53 -10.63
C GLY A 106 18.05 6.07 -9.52
N GLY A 107 18.21 5.34 -8.41
CA GLY A 107 19.08 5.75 -7.29
C GLY A 107 18.56 6.94 -6.48
N VAL A 108 17.27 7.28 -6.60
CA VAL A 108 16.66 8.42 -5.92
C VAL A 108 16.45 8.14 -4.44
N LEU A 109 16.02 6.91 -4.11
CA LEU A 109 15.82 6.44 -2.73
C LEU A 109 16.40 5.04 -2.54
N PRO A 110 16.95 4.73 -1.36
CA PRO A 110 17.30 3.35 -1.00
C PRO A 110 16.05 2.45 -1.02
N SER A 111 16.18 1.22 -1.50
CA SER A 111 15.07 0.30 -1.67
C SER A 111 14.25 0.10 -0.39
N GLN A 112 14.91 -0.10 0.74
CA GLN A 112 14.25 -0.30 2.03
C GLN A 112 13.38 0.91 2.41
N VAL A 113 13.92 2.12 2.29
CA VAL A 113 13.20 3.36 2.64
C VAL A 113 12.04 3.61 1.70
N ALA A 114 12.23 3.41 0.40
CA ALA A 114 11.21 3.63 -0.62
C ALA A 114 10.00 2.68 -0.44
N PHE A 115 10.24 1.38 -0.26
CA PHE A 115 9.16 0.41 -0.08
C PHE A 115 8.47 0.52 1.29
N LEU A 116 9.22 0.83 2.36
CA LEU A 116 8.61 1.13 3.66
C LEU A 116 7.79 2.42 3.59
N GLY A 117 8.28 3.46 2.92
CA GLY A 117 7.55 4.70 2.70
C GLY A 117 6.23 4.48 1.97
N LEU A 118 6.24 3.65 0.92
CA LEU A 118 5.04 3.22 0.22
C LEU A 118 4.07 2.44 1.12
N ALA A 119 4.57 1.45 1.85
CA ALA A 119 3.74 0.60 2.71
C ALA A 119 3.09 1.37 3.85
N PHE A 120 3.87 2.19 4.55
CA PHE A 120 3.35 3.04 5.62
C PHE A 120 2.45 4.15 5.10
N GLY A 121 2.76 4.76 3.94
CA GLY A 121 1.90 5.74 3.30
C GLY A 121 0.55 5.15 2.90
N ALA A 122 0.51 3.94 2.37
CA ALA A 122 -0.72 3.22 2.05
C ALA A 122 -1.53 2.87 3.30
N SER A 123 -0.86 2.62 4.44
CA SER A 123 -1.53 2.36 5.72
C SER A 123 -2.09 3.61 6.40
N ASN A 124 -1.75 4.80 5.91
CA ASN A 124 -2.24 6.09 6.44
C ASN A 124 -3.64 6.45 5.89
N ALA A 125 -4.61 5.58 6.10
CA ALA A 125 -5.95 5.63 5.53
C ALA A 125 -7.00 6.07 6.58
N PHE A 126 -6.80 7.21 7.25
CA PHE A 126 -7.66 7.69 8.32
C PHE A 126 -8.64 8.78 7.89
N LEU A 127 -8.44 9.41 6.71
CA LEU A 127 -9.20 10.60 6.32
C LEU A 127 -10.58 10.26 5.74
N THR A 128 -10.76 9.05 5.22
CA THR A 128 -12.00 8.64 4.56
C THR A 128 -12.47 7.26 5.02
N PRO A 129 -13.78 6.98 4.99
CA PRO A 129 -14.28 5.63 5.25
C PRO A 129 -13.86 4.64 4.17
N PHE A 130 -13.58 5.09 2.94
CA PHE A 130 -13.30 4.24 1.78
C PHE A 130 -11.85 3.75 1.71
N GLY A 131 -10.93 4.45 2.38
CA GLY A 131 -9.50 4.13 2.35
C GLY A 131 -9.17 2.76 2.94
N TYR A 132 -9.99 2.24 3.86
CA TYR A 132 -9.76 0.96 4.52
C TYR A 132 -11.07 0.20 4.79
N GLN A 133 -11.07 -1.12 4.54
CA GLN A 133 -12.29 -1.95 4.69
C GLN A 133 -12.87 -1.91 6.11
N THR A 134 -12.03 -1.85 7.14
CA THR A 134 -12.48 -1.76 8.54
C THR A 134 -13.25 -0.49 8.80
N ASN A 135 -12.86 0.63 8.17
CA ASN A 135 -13.58 1.90 8.28
C ASN A 135 -14.98 1.78 7.68
N LEU A 136 -15.11 1.10 6.54
CA LEU A 136 -16.42 0.84 5.90
C LEU A 136 -17.32 -0.03 6.75
N LEU A 137 -16.77 -1.03 7.45
CA LEU A 137 -17.57 -1.91 8.32
C LEU A 137 -18.27 -1.17 9.44
N VAL A 138 -17.63 -0.14 10.02
CA VAL A 138 -18.20 0.64 11.12
C VAL A 138 -18.94 1.88 10.65
N TYR A 139 -18.78 2.28 9.39
CA TYR A 139 -19.39 3.49 8.82
C TYR A 139 -20.93 3.49 8.89
N GLY A 140 -21.55 2.42 8.39
CA GLY A 140 -23.00 2.27 8.40
C GLY A 140 -23.58 2.05 9.81
N PRO A 141 -23.19 0.98 10.53
CA PRO A 141 -23.71 0.67 11.85
C PRO A 141 -23.44 1.75 12.90
N GLY A 142 -22.31 2.46 12.78
CA GLY A 142 -21.94 3.54 13.71
C GLY A 142 -22.63 4.88 13.43
N GLY A 143 -23.36 5.01 12.32
CA GLY A 143 -24.00 6.27 11.94
C GLY A 143 -23.03 7.41 11.64
N TYR A 144 -21.76 7.08 11.35
CA TYR A 144 -20.71 8.07 11.05
C TYR A 144 -20.96 8.74 9.71
N LYS A 145 -20.51 9.99 9.61
CA LYS A 145 -20.45 10.75 8.35
C LYS A 145 -18.99 10.84 7.88
N SER A 146 -18.78 10.99 6.57
CA SER A 146 -17.43 11.18 6.01
C SER A 146 -16.68 12.34 6.67
N LEU A 147 -17.40 13.37 7.11
CA LEU A 147 -16.81 14.51 7.81
C LEU A 147 -16.25 14.14 9.20
N ASP A 148 -16.79 13.13 9.84
CA ASP A 148 -16.31 12.66 11.15
C ASP A 148 -14.94 11.99 10.99
N TYR A 149 -14.77 11.18 9.92
CA TYR A 149 -13.47 10.62 9.54
C TYR A 149 -12.46 11.73 9.25
N LEU A 150 -12.85 12.76 8.50
CA LEU A 150 -11.95 13.86 8.18
C LEU A 150 -11.51 14.60 9.46
N ARG A 151 -12.45 14.92 10.37
CA ARG A 151 -12.15 15.65 11.62
C ARG A 151 -11.21 14.88 12.55
N MET A 152 -11.46 13.59 12.74
CA MET A 152 -10.63 12.73 13.59
C MET A 152 -9.35 12.32 12.87
N GLY A 153 -9.45 12.01 11.59
CA GLY A 153 -8.39 11.47 10.76
C GLY A 153 -7.28 12.47 10.45
N ILE A 154 -7.56 13.76 10.35
CA ILE A 154 -6.52 14.78 10.09
C ILE A 154 -5.42 14.70 11.17
N GLY A 155 -5.78 14.77 12.44
CA GLY A 155 -4.82 14.70 13.53
C GLY A 155 -4.02 13.40 13.53
N LEU A 156 -4.69 12.26 13.31
CA LEU A 156 -4.05 10.95 13.23
C LEU A 156 -3.12 10.84 12.01
N THR A 157 -3.54 11.33 10.86
CA THR A 157 -2.74 11.31 9.62
C THR A 157 -1.44 12.09 9.79
N PHE A 158 -1.50 13.28 10.39
CA PHE A 158 -0.30 14.09 10.64
C PHE A 158 0.60 13.46 11.70
N LEU A 159 0.04 12.99 12.82
CA LEU A 159 0.82 12.34 13.88
C LEU A 159 1.51 11.08 13.37
N TYR A 160 0.76 10.21 12.70
CA TYR A 160 1.28 8.98 12.10
C TYR A 160 2.36 9.30 11.06
N GLY A 161 2.07 10.23 10.15
CA GLY A 161 3.01 10.66 9.11
C GLY A 161 4.30 11.21 9.69
N ALA A 162 4.23 12.06 10.72
CA ALA A 162 5.40 12.61 11.39
C ALA A 162 6.28 11.50 12.02
N ILE A 163 5.66 10.56 12.73
CA ILE A 163 6.38 9.43 13.37
C ILE A 163 7.07 8.58 12.30
N VAL A 164 6.34 8.22 11.24
CA VAL A 164 6.88 7.38 10.16
C VAL A 164 8.00 8.08 9.41
N LEU A 165 7.82 9.35 9.03
CA LEU A 165 8.85 10.08 8.30
C LEU A 165 10.12 10.30 9.14
N ILE A 166 9.99 10.60 10.44
CA ILE A 166 11.12 10.67 11.36
C ILE A 166 11.83 9.32 11.43
N TYR A 167 11.09 8.21 11.57
CA TYR A 167 11.68 6.87 11.59
C TYR A 167 12.43 6.54 10.30
N LEU A 168 11.80 6.79 9.14
CA LEU A 168 12.40 6.50 7.85
C LEU A 168 13.60 7.41 7.51
N GLN A 169 13.62 8.62 8.04
CA GLN A 169 14.77 9.52 7.91
C GLN A 169 16.04 8.92 8.53
N PHE A 170 15.93 8.20 9.66
CA PHE A 170 17.08 7.53 10.28
C PHE A 170 17.60 6.32 9.46
N LEU A 171 16.83 5.85 8.49
CA LEU A 171 17.23 4.79 7.57
C LEU A 171 17.84 5.33 6.26
N LEU A 172 17.78 6.64 6.04
CA LEU A 172 18.50 7.28 4.94
C LEU A 172 19.98 7.33 5.27
N PRO A 173 20.88 7.09 4.27
CA PRO A 173 22.33 7.14 4.46
C PRO A 173 22.84 8.57 4.71
#